data_886a5676543cfec43b3298da0baf2c02
#
_entry.id   886a5676543cfec43b3298da0baf2c02
#
_cell.length_a   1.000
_cell.length_b   1.000
_cell.length_c   1.000
_cell.angle_alpha   90.00
_cell.angle_beta   90.00
_cell.angle_gamma   90.00
#
_symmetry.space_group_name_H-M   'P 1'
#
loop_
_entity.id
_entity.type
_entity.pdbx_description
1 polymer ?
#
loop_
_entity_poly.entity_id
_entity_poly.type
_entity_poly.pdbx_seq_one_letter_code
_entity_poly.pdbx_strand_id
1 'polypeptide(L)'
;MSGILTYALHYQGEFNKNSLGAVSEGANLAREIGGEAAAVVVGDGDDLTDELCGSLGAFGAAKVYRARGPEGLAQPVVDAMAKIIRDEGYSYALFGGGLLGFEIGAGLTARLGAGVTMEVTEVKAEDGKLVAVRPILQDSAVVDVEYVGEPGIIIGRLNAFGAEESGQGAAEVVDVDVQLEEHST
;
A
#
# COMPACT_ATOMS: atom_id res chain seq x y z
N MET A 1 -16.72 -4.91 0.86
CA MET A 1 -15.91 -5.37 2.02
C MET A 1 -14.77 -4.39 2.19
N SER A 2 -14.51 -3.95 3.41
CA SER A 2 -13.35 -3.06 3.66
C SER A 2 -12.08 -3.80 3.31
N GLY A 3 -11.25 -3.23 2.44
CA GLY A 3 -10.00 -3.84 2.00
C GLY A 3 -8.85 -2.85 2.10
N ILE A 4 -7.63 -3.37 2.26
CA ILE A 4 -6.40 -2.57 2.34
C ILE A 4 -5.51 -2.95 1.17
N LEU A 5 -5.16 -1.97 0.34
CA LEU A 5 -4.22 -2.12 -0.76
C LEU A 5 -2.87 -1.49 -0.38
N THR A 6 -1.80 -2.27 -0.45
CA THR A 6 -0.45 -1.84 -0.07
C THR A 6 0.45 -1.82 -1.29
N TYR A 7 1.25 -0.76 -1.46
CA TYR A 7 2.29 -0.73 -2.49
C TYR A 7 3.55 -1.43 -2.00
N ALA A 8 4.05 -2.38 -2.78
CA ALA A 8 5.30 -3.08 -2.53
C ALA A 8 6.36 -2.69 -3.58
N LEU A 9 7.28 -1.82 -3.17
CA LEU A 9 8.43 -1.42 -3.98
C LEU A 9 9.44 -2.57 -4.03
N HIS A 10 9.89 -2.93 -5.22
CA HIS A 10 10.98 -3.88 -5.44
C HIS A 10 12.13 -3.23 -6.23
N TYR A 11 13.29 -3.84 -6.14
CA TYR A 11 14.45 -3.50 -6.93
C TYR A 11 15.32 -4.75 -7.10
N GLN A 12 15.66 -5.08 -8.33
CA GLN A 12 16.51 -6.23 -8.67
C GLN A 12 16.05 -7.56 -8.03
N GLY A 13 14.75 -7.83 -8.04
CA GLY A 13 14.18 -9.07 -7.52
C GLY A 13 14.06 -9.14 -5.99
N GLU A 14 14.21 -8.02 -5.29
CA GLU A 14 14.05 -7.94 -3.84
C GLU A 14 13.05 -6.84 -3.43
N PHE A 15 12.19 -7.14 -2.46
CA PHE A 15 11.28 -6.13 -1.91
C PHE A 15 11.94 -5.22 -0.89
N ASN A 16 11.59 -3.94 -0.94
CA ASN A 16 12.02 -2.97 0.05
C ASN A 16 11.47 -3.32 1.45
N LYS A 17 12.31 -3.24 2.48
CA LYS A 17 11.95 -3.60 3.85
C LYS A 17 10.74 -2.82 4.39
N ASN A 18 10.64 -1.52 4.10
CA ASN A 18 9.49 -0.73 4.54
C ASN A 18 8.20 -1.13 3.82
N SER A 19 8.28 -1.57 2.57
CA SER A 19 7.16 -2.13 1.84
C SER A 19 6.70 -3.46 2.45
N LEU A 20 7.62 -4.35 2.80
CA LEU A 20 7.28 -5.60 3.50
C LEU A 20 6.61 -5.33 4.86
N GLY A 21 7.10 -4.33 5.60
CA GLY A 21 6.46 -3.88 6.84
C GLY A 21 5.04 -3.37 6.61
N ALA A 22 4.82 -2.58 5.57
CA ALA A 22 3.49 -2.10 5.24
C ALA A 22 2.55 -3.23 4.80
N VAL A 23 3.03 -4.25 4.07
CA VAL A 23 2.24 -5.43 3.71
C VAL A 23 1.83 -6.21 4.97
N SER A 24 2.76 -6.44 5.90
CA SER A 24 2.47 -7.12 7.17
C SER A 24 1.44 -6.34 8.01
N GLU A 25 1.63 -5.04 8.14
CA GLU A 25 0.69 -4.18 8.88
C GLU A 25 -0.68 -4.15 8.20
N GLY A 26 -0.73 -3.99 6.88
CA GLY A 26 -1.96 -4.03 6.10
C GLY A 26 -2.74 -5.34 6.30
N ALA A 27 -2.04 -6.47 6.37
CA ALA A 27 -2.64 -7.77 6.62
C ALA A 27 -3.20 -7.90 8.04
N ASN A 28 -2.50 -7.36 9.05
CA ASN A 28 -2.97 -7.33 10.43
C ASN A 28 -4.24 -6.48 10.57
N LEU A 29 -4.17 -5.26 10.07
CA LEU A 29 -5.28 -4.31 10.11
C LEU A 29 -6.51 -4.80 9.33
N ALA A 30 -6.31 -5.41 8.14
CA ALA A 30 -7.41 -5.97 7.36
C ALA A 30 -8.17 -7.05 8.15
N ARG A 31 -7.45 -7.92 8.88
CA ARG A 31 -8.09 -8.92 9.74
C ARG A 31 -8.91 -8.29 10.86
N GLU A 32 -8.42 -7.21 11.46
CA GLU A 32 -9.11 -6.50 12.55
C GLU A 32 -10.39 -5.80 12.09
N ILE A 33 -10.40 -5.23 10.87
CA ILE A 33 -11.60 -4.59 10.31
C ILE A 33 -12.50 -5.54 9.51
N GLY A 34 -12.15 -6.83 9.46
CA GLY A 34 -12.92 -7.84 8.72
C GLY A 34 -12.85 -7.71 7.21
N GLY A 35 -11.70 -7.25 6.69
CA GLY A 35 -11.43 -7.03 5.28
C GLY A 35 -10.36 -7.97 4.71
N GLU A 36 -9.92 -7.67 3.48
CA GLU A 36 -8.86 -8.37 2.77
C GLU A 36 -7.65 -7.46 2.56
N ALA A 37 -6.45 -8.02 2.71
CA ALA A 37 -5.21 -7.33 2.39
C ALA A 37 -4.68 -7.79 1.03
N ALA A 38 -4.39 -6.82 0.16
CA ALA A 38 -3.72 -7.06 -1.11
C ALA A 38 -2.52 -6.14 -1.27
N ALA A 39 -1.59 -6.57 -2.10
CA ALA A 39 -0.46 -5.75 -2.51
C ALA A 39 -0.53 -5.40 -3.99
N VAL A 40 0.13 -4.32 -4.38
CA VAL A 40 0.37 -3.97 -5.78
C VAL A 40 1.87 -3.83 -6.01
N VAL A 41 2.33 -4.38 -7.12
CA VAL A 41 3.71 -4.30 -7.60
C VAL A 41 3.69 -3.76 -9.01
N VAL A 42 4.56 -2.80 -9.32
CA VAL A 42 4.68 -2.22 -10.65
C VAL A 42 6.10 -2.40 -11.16
N GLY A 43 6.25 -2.95 -12.35
CA GLY A 43 7.54 -3.15 -12.99
C GLY A 43 7.37 -3.73 -14.38
N ASP A 44 8.42 -3.68 -15.19
CA ASP A 44 8.48 -4.25 -16.53
C ASP A 44 9.65 -5.23 -16.72
N GLY A 45 10.45 -5.42 -15.66
CA GLY A 45 11.58 -6.34 -15.64
C GLY A 45 11.18 -7.82 -15.61
N ASP A 46 12.07 -8.68 -16.14
CA ASP A 46 11.90 -10.14 -16.11
C ASP A 46 12.02 -10.73 -14.70
N ASP A 47 12.50 -9.95 -13.74
CA ASP A 47 12.62 -10.30 -12.33
C ASP A 47 11.29 -10.24 -11.56
N LEU A 48 10.25 -9.60 -12.12
CA LEU A 48 8.92 -9.54 -11.53
C LEU A 48 8.14 -10.84 -11.79
N THR A 49 8.67 -11.94 -11.30
CA THR A 49 8.13 -13.28 -11.48
C THR A 49 6.91 -13.57 -10.60
N ASP A 50 6.15 -14.63 -10.92
CA ASP A 50 5.06 -15.11 -10.06
C ASP A 50 5.57 -15.53 -8.68
N GLU A 51 6.78 -16.10 -8.60
CA GLU A 51 7.41 -16.50 -7.35
C GLU A 51 7.74 -15.27 -6.48
N LEU A 52 8.36 -14.23 -7.07
CA LEU A 52 8.65 -13.00 -6.34
C LEU A 52 7.36 -12.33 -5.86
N CYS A 53 6.39 -12.10 -6.74
CA CYS A 53 5.11 -11.49 -6.35
C CYS A 53 4.39 -12.35 -5.30
N GLY A 54 4.30 -13.67 -5.50
CA GLY A 54 3.66 -14.60 -4.58
C GLY A 54 4.30 -14.63 -3.19
N SER A 55 5.61 -14.32 -3.08
CA SER A 55 6.32 -14.29 -1.80
C SER A 55 5.74 -13.28 -0.80
N LEU A 56 5.02 -12.25 -1.26
CA LEU A 56 4.31 -11.30 -0.38
C LEU A 56 3.20 -11.97 0.44
N GLY A 57 2.77 -13.17 0.06
CA GLY A 57 1.86 -13.99 0.86
C GLY A 57 2.45 -14.38 2.21
N ALA A 58 3.77 -14.59 2.32
CA ALA A 58 4.44 -14.85 3.60
C ALA A 58 4.25 -13.67 4.58
N PHE A 59 4.08 -12.45 4.08
CA PHE A 59 3.82 -11.24 4.86
C PHE A 59 2.33 -10.93 4.99
N GLY A 60 1.45 -11.81 4.52
CA GLY A 60 0.02 -11.76 4.76
C GLY A 60 -0.84 -11.18 3.63
N ALA A 61 -0.26 -10.83 2.47
CA ALA A 61 -1.06 -10.47 1.31
C ALA A 61 -1.83 -11.71 0.79
N ALA A 62 -3.15 -11.61 0.68
CA ALA A 62 -3.96 -12.66 0.07
C ALA A 62 -3.81 -12.66 -1.46
N LYS A 63 -3.68 -11.46 -2.03
CA LYS A 63 -3.58 -11.22 -3.46
C LYS A 63 -2.50 -10.20 -3.78
N VAL A 64 -1.82 -10.36 -4.90
CA VAL A 64 -0.85 -9.40 -5.43
C VAL A 64 -1.26 -9.01 -6.85
N TYR A 65 -1.56 -7.75 -7.05
CA TYR A 65 -1.77 -7.17 -8.36
C TYR A 65 -0.44 -6.79 -8.98
N ARG A 66 -0.13 -7.39 -10.12
CA ARG A 66 1.07 -7.07 -10.87
C ARG A 66 0.68 -6.21 -12.08
N ALA A 67 1.18 -5.00 -12.14
CA ALA A 67 1.00 -4.08 -13.25
C ALA A 67 2.32 -3.84 -13.98
N ARG A 68 2.25 -3.73 -15.32
CA ARG A 68 3.42 -3.41 -16.12
C ARG A 68 3.62 -1.91 -16.21
N GLY A 69 4.86 -1.46 -16.03
CA GLY A 69 5.24 -0.06 -16.12
C GLY A 69 6.65 0.20 -15.61
N PRO A 70 7.21 1.40 -15.84
CA PRO A 70 8.53 1.77 -15.36
C PRO A 70 8.65 1.65 -13.83
N GLU A 71 9.75 1.04 -13.38
CA GLU A 71 10.03 0.88 -11.96
C GLU A 71 10.46 2.19 -11.28
N GLY A 72 10.17 2.29 -9.98
CA GLY A 72 10.66 3.37 -9.14
C GLY A 72 10.11 4.75 -9.47
N LEU A 73 9.07 4.85 -10.30
CA LEU A 73 8.36 6.07 -10.62
C LEU A 73 6.99 6.09 -9.93
N ALA A 74 6.61 7.26 -9.41
CA ALA A 74 5.34 7.39 -8.70
C ALA A 74 4.11 7.26 -9.63
N GLN A 75 4.16 7.87 -10.81
CA GLN A 75 2.99 7.97 -11.69
C GLN A 75 2.45 6.61 -12.17
N PRO A 76 3.26 5.64 -12.63
CA PRO A 76 2.76 4.32 -12.98
C PRO A 76 2.07 3.60 -11.82
N VAL A 77 2.59 3.81 -10.61
CA VAL A 77 1.99 3.25 -9.38
C VAL A 77 0.66 3.93 -9.06
N VAL A 78 0.57 5.25 -9.21
CA VAL A 78 -0.69 6.01 -9.05
C VAL A 78 -1.74 5.51 -10.05
N ASP A 79 -1.36 5.32 -11.34
CA ASP A 79 -2.28 4.83 -12.37
C ASP A 79 -2.80 3.43 -12.02
N ALA A 80 -1.90 2.52 -11.62
CA ALA A 80 -2.26 1.16 -11.23
C ALA A 80 -3.15 1.13 -9.98
N MET A 81 -2.73 1.79 -8.91
CA MET A 81 -3.46 1.78 -7.65
C MET A 81 -4.83 2.47 -7.78
N ALA A 82 -4.91 3.60 -8.48
CA ALA A 82 -6.18 4.29 -8.68
C ALA A 82 -7.19 3.43 -9.44
N LYS A 83 -6.72 2.68 -10.46
CA LYS A 83 -7.56 1.72 -11.18
C LYS A 83 -8.05 0.60 -10.26
N ILE A 84 -7.12 -0.07 -9.57
CA ILE A 84 -7.45 -1.20 -8.69
C ILE A 84 -8.41 -0.77 -7.57
N ILE A 85 -8.16 0.38 -6.94
CA ILE A 85 -9.02 0.91 -5.88
C ILE A 85 -10.45 1.16 -6.39
N ARG A 86 -10.59 1.73 -7.60
CA ARG A 86 -11.92 1.98 -8.20
C ARG A 86 -12.64 0.69 -8.58
N ASP A 87 -11.92 -0.26 -9.17
CA ASP A 87 -12.52 -1.49 -9.71
C ASP A 87 -12.88 -2.48 -8.60
N GLU A 88 -12.03 -2.60 -7.56
CA GLU A 88 -12.17 -3.60 -6.50
C GLU A 88 -12.78 -3.03 -5.20
N GLY A 89 -12.80 -1.70 -5.03
CA GLY A 89 -13.43 -1.04 -3.89
C GLY A 89 -12.61 -1.12 -2.60
N TYR A 90 -11.28 -0.97 -2.67
CA TYR A 90 -10.46 -0.87 -1.48
C TYR A 90 -10.73 0.39 -0.68
N SER A 91 -10.96 0.24 0.63
CA SER A 91 -11.28 1.36 1.53
C SER A 91 -10.06 2.11 2.02
N TYR A 92 -8.87 1.47 1.98
CA TYR A 92 -7.63 2.07 2.42
C TYR A 92 -6.47 1.73 1.47
N ALA A 93 -5.54 2.69 1.33
CA ALA A 93 -4.23 2.48 0.73
C ALA A 93 -3.15 2.71 1.78
N LEU A 94 -2.22 1.76 1.94
CA LEU A 94 -1.17 1.80 2.97
C LEU A 94 0.21 1.77 2.32
N PHE A 95 1.11 2.62 2.80
CA PHE A 95 2.48 2.72 2.32
C PHE A 95 3.48 2.67 3.46
N GLY A 96 4.61 2.01 3.24
CA GLY A 96 5.80 2.20 4.03
C GLY A 96 6.38 3.61 3.85
N GLY A 97 7.19 4.05 4.79
CA GLY A 97 7.82 5.38 4.73
C GLY A 97 8.83 5.50 3.58
N GLY A 98 8.99 6.71 3.07
CA GLY A 98 9.94 7.06 2.02
C GLY A 98 9.39 8.09 1.04
N LEU A 99 10.28 8.75 0.28
CA LEU A 99 9.91 9.82 -0.65
C LEU A 99 8.91 9.36 -1.72
N LEU A 100 9.13 8.17 -2.28
CA LEU A 100 8.23 7.62 -3.30
C LEU A 100 6.80 7.41 -2.75
N GLY A 101 6.66 6.97 -1.49
CA GLY A 101 5.36 6.85 -0.84
C GLY A 101 4.60 8.18 -0.74
N PHE A 102 5.32 9.28 -0.50
CA PHE A 102 4.70 10.62 -0.47
C PHE A 102 4.22 11.06 -1.85
N GLU A 103 5.01 10.84 -2.90
CA GLU A 103 4.63 11.18 -4.28
C GLU A 103 3.42 10.37 -4.74
N ILE A 104 3.42 9.06 -4.49
CA ILE A 104 2.28 8.18 -4.83
C ILE A 104 1.04 8.60 -4.05
N GLY A 105 1.15 8.83 -2.74
CA GLY A 105 0.04 9.24 -1.91
C GLY A 105 -0.57 10.57 -2.34
N ALA A 106 0.26 11.55 -2.71
CA ALA A 106 -0.19 12.83 -3.25
C ALA A 106 -0.94 12.65 -4.59
N GLY A 107 -0.40 11.81 -5.49
CA GLY A 107 -1.03 11.49 -6.77
C GLY A 107 -2.38 10.80 -6.59
N LEU A 108 -2.49 9.84 -5.68
CA LEU A 108 -3.75 9.16 -5.36
C LEU A 108 -4.77 10.11 -4.75
N THR A 109 -4.33 11.00 -3.84
CA THR A 109 -5.19 12.04 -3.26
C THR A 109 -5.84 12.88 -4.35
N ALA A 110 -5.05 13.36 -5.30
CA ALA A 110 -5.54 14.16 -6.42
C ALA A 110 -6.46 13.34 -7.36
N ARG A 111 -6.07 12.11 -7.67
CA ARG A 111 -6.77 11.23 -8.62
C ARG A 111 -8.11 10.71 -8.08
N LEU A 112 -8.21 10.45 -6.78
CA LEU A 112 -9.36 9.82 -6.14
C LEU A 112 -10.20 10.78 -5.28
N GLY A 113 -9.73 12.01 -5.07
CA GLY A 113 -10.36 12.93 -4.12
C GLY A 113 -10.28 12.43 -2.68
N ALA A 114 -9.21 11.71 -2.35
CA ALA A 114 -9.05 10.98 -1.11
C ALA A 114 -8.36 11.82 -0.01
N GLY A 115 -8.64 11.50 1.25
CA GLY A 115 -7.88 12.03 2.38
C GLY A 115 -6.56 11.28 2.56
N VAL A 116 -5.48 12.00 2.91
CA VAL A 116 -4.15 11.42 3.14
C VAL A 116 -3.60 11.83 4.50
N THR A 117 -2.99 10.88 5.19
CA THR A 117 -2.23 11.12 6.43
C THR A 117 -0.83 10.56 6.26
N MET A 118 0.19 11.40 6.49
CA MET A 118 1.60 11.02 6.36
C MET A 118 2.31 11.10 7.73
N GLU A 119 3.52 10.54 7.79
CA GLU A 119 4.30 10.43 9.03
C GLU A 119 3.58 9.62 10.13
N VAL A 120 2.81 8.63 9.70
CA VAL A 120 2.04 7.78 10.61
C VAL A 120 2.99 6.82 11.32
N THR A 121 2.89 6.78 12.64
CA THR A 121 3.72 5.90 13.49
C THR A 121 3.00 4.65 13.97
N GLU A 122 1.66 4.69 13.98
CA GLU A 122 0.79 3.59 14.40
C GLU A 122 -0.55 3.69 13.65
N VAL A 123 -1.18 2.58 13.38
CA VAL A 123 -2.55 2.52 12.89
C VAL A 123 -3.37 1.64 13.83
N LYS A 124 -4.55 2.11 14.22
CA LYS A 124 -5.48 1.39 15.06
C LYS A 124 -6.72 1.00 14.27
N ALA A 125 -7.31 -0.13 14.63
CA ALA A 125 -8.64 -0.51 14.16
C ALA A 125 -9.66 -0.19 15.26
N GLU A 126 -10.58 0.72 14.99
CA GLU A 126 -11.64 1.16 15.92
C GLU A 126 -12.99 1.11 15.19
N ASP A 127 -13.95 0.40 15.75
CA ASP A 127 -15.32 0.27 15.19
C ASP A 127 -15.36 -0.12 13.71
N GLY A 128 -14.42 -1.00 13.26
CA GLY A 128 -14.32 -1.47 11.89
C GLY A 128 -13.71 -0.46 10.92
N LYS A 129 -13.09 0.61 11.41
CA LYS A 129 -12.38 1.63 10.65
C LYS A 129 -10.94 1.76 11.10
N LEU A 130 -10.10 2.35 10.24
CA LEU A 130 -8.72 2.66 10.59
C LEU A 130 -8.58 4.09 11.09
N VAL A 131 -7.84 4.23 12.18
CA VAL A 131 -7.43 5.51 12.77
C VAL A 131 -5.91 5.60 12.70
N ALA A 132 -5.39 6.60 12.01
CA ALA A 132 -3.97 6.82 11.86
C ALA A 132 -3.44 7.71 13.01
N VAL A 133 -2.39 7.26 13.67
CA VAL A 133 -1.73 8.00 14.74
C VAL A 133 -0.47 8.67 14.20
N ARG A 134 -0.38 9.98 14.32
CA ARG A 134 0.79 10.72 13.85
C ARG A 134 1.29 11.74 14.86
N PRO A 135 2.60 11.86 15.05
CA PRO A 135 3.19 12.95 15.79
C PRO A 135 3.05 14.27 15.03
N ILE A 136 2.87 15.35 15.80
CA ILE A 136 2.84 16.73 15.33
C ILE A 136 3.72 17.62 16.20
N LEU A 137 3.94 18.86 15.80
CA LEU A 137 4.72 19.84 16.55
C LEU A 137 6.10 19.31 16.97
N GLN A 138 6.87 18.79 16.00
CA GLN A 138 8.20 18.19 16.26
C GLN A 138 8.15 17.05 17.30
N ASP A 139 7.18 16.17 17.17
CA ASP A 139 6.94 15.01 18.04
C ASP A 139 6.57 15.37 19.50
N SER A 140 6.22 16.64 19.78
CA SER A 140 5.79 17.05 21.13
C SER A 140 4.32 16.76 21.42
N ALA A 141 3.53 16.43 20.42
CA ALA A 141 2.15 16.01 20.55
C ALA A 141 1.84 14.88 19.53
N VAL A 142 0.78 14.14 19.81
CA VAL A 142 0.29 13.07 18.94
C VAL A 142 -1.20 13.31 18.68
N VAL A 143 -1.63 13.05 17.45
CA VAL A 143 -3.04 13.14 17.06
C VAL A 143 -3.52 11.87 16.41
N ASP A 144 -4.76 11.52 16.66
CA ASP A 144 -5.50 10.47 15.99
C ASP A 144 -6.26 11.10 14.81
N VAL A 145 -6.16 10.48 13.63
CA VAL A 145 -6.75 10.97 12.38
C VAL A 145 -7.68 9.91 11.82
N GLU A 146 -8.93 10.28 11.64
CA GLU A 146 -9.95 9.47 10.96
C GLU A 146 -10.17 9.95 9.53
N TYR A 147 -10.73 9.08 8.69
CA TYR A 147 -11.06 9.39 7.29
C TYR A 147 -12.56 9.55 7.12
N VAL A 148 -12.97 10.68 6.53
CA VAL A 148 -14.39 10.98 6.26
C VAL A 148 -14.90 10.26 5.01
N GLY A 149 -14.00 9.98 4.04
CA GLY A 149 -14.32 9.31 2.78
C GLY A 149 -13.40 8.13 2.50
N GLU A 150 -13.68 7.42 1.42
CA GLU A 150 -12.88 6.30 0.92
C GLU A 150 -12.27 6.62 -0.46
N PRO A 151 -11.05 6.16 -0.72
CA PRO A 151 -10.16 5.50 0.24
C PRO A 151 -9.52 6.47 1.23
N GLY A 152 -9.14 5.97 2.41
CA GLY A 152 -8.20 6.64 3.30
C GLY A 152 -6.77 6.28 2.90
N ILE A 153 -5.87 7.26 2.72
CA ILE A 153 -4.48 7.03 2.32
C ILE A 153 -3.58 7.22 3.55
N ILE A 154 -2.84 6.17 3.90
CA ILE A 154 -1.99 6.09 5.09
C ILE A 154 -0.54 5.92 4.65
N ILE A 155 0.32 6.87 4.98
CA ILE A 155 1.76 6.81 4.68
C ILE A 155 2.52 6.74 5.99
N GLY A 156 3.15 5.59 6.26
CA GLY A 156 3.96 5.39 7.47
C GLY A 156 5.18 6.30 7.52
N ARG A 157 5.64 6.59 8.71
CA ARG A 157 6.99 7.11 8.93
C ARG A 157 8.00 6.02 8.56
N LEU A 158 9.18 6.39 8.14
CA LEU A 158 10.25 5.43 7.81
C LEU A 158 10.48 4.47 8.99
N ASN A 159 10.46 3.18 8.71
CA ASN A 159 10.56 2.08 9.68
C ASN A 159 9.44 2.03 10.76
N ALA A 160 8.30 2.65 10.53
CA ALA A 160 7.18 2.58 11.47
C ALA A 160 6.57 1.19 11.55
N PHE A 161 6.51 0.48 10.42
CA PHE A 161 5.91 -0.85 10.33
C PHE A 161 6.99 -1.93 10.22
N GLY A 162 6.93 -2.93 11.11
CA GLY A 162 7.82 -4.08 11.10
C GLY A 162 7.39 -5.13 10.08
N ALA A 163 8.35 -5.68 9.33
CA ALA A 163 8.09 -6.82 8.46
C ALA A 163 8.04 -8.11 9.29
N GLU A 164 6.89 -8.78 9.30
CA GLU A 164 6.67 -10.02 10.03
C GLU A 164 6.08 -11.08 9.10
N GLU A 165 6.69 -12.25 9.07
CA GLU A 165 6.14 -13.39 8.34
C GLU A 165 4.94 -13.98 9.09
N SER A 166 3.80 -14.04 8.43
CA SER A 166 2.55 -14.58 9.01
C SER A 166 2.45 -16.11 8.92
N GLY A 167 3.39 -16.77 8.23
CA GLY A 167 3.36 -18.20 7.95
C GLY A 167 2.30 -18.62 6.91
N GLN A 168 1.70 -17.68 6.21
CA GLN A 168 0.80 -17.95 5.08
C GLN A 168 1.60 -18.44 3.86
N GLY A 169 0.93 -19.16 2.96
CA GLY A 169 1.49 -19.59 1.69
C GLY A 169 1.65 -18.43 0.69
N ALA A 170 2.00 -18.78 -0.55
CA ALA A 170 2.12 -17.79 -1.61
C ALA A 170 0.78 -17.07 -1.87
N ALA A 171 0.85 -15.77 -2.13
CA ALA A 171 -0.31 -14.98 -2.53
C ALA A 171 -0.76 -15.33 -3.96
N GLU A 172 -2.06 -15.13 -4.24
CA GLU A 172 -2.58 -15.16 -5.60
C GLU A 172 -2.00 -13.99 -6.40
N VAL A 173 -1.40 -14.26 -7.56
CA VAL A 173 -0.86 -13.21 -8.45
C VAL A 173 -1.86 -12.91 -9.57
N VAL A 174 -2.25 -11.66 -9.71
CA VAL A 174 -3.21 -11.19 -10.71
C VAL A 174 -2.56 -10.13 -11.57
N ASP A 175 -2.44 -10.39 -12.86
CA ASP A 175 -1.96 -9.38 -13.82
C ASP A 175 -3.05 -8.34 -14.08
N VAL A 176 -2.67 -7.06 -14.00
CA VAL A 176 -3.57 -5.94 -14.25
C VAL A 176 -3.05 -5.14 -15.43
N ASP A 177 -3.91 -4.99 -16.43
CA ASP A 177 -3.64 -4.10 -17.56
C ASP A 177 -4.00 -2.66 -17.17
N VAL A 178 -3.00 -1.79 -17.17
CA VAL A 178 -3.13 -0.40 -16.77
C VAL A 178 -2.75 0.50 -17.94
N GLN A 179 -3.65 1.38 -18.32
CA GLN A 179 -3.31 2.43 -19.28
C GLN A 179 -2.54 3.53 -18.53
N LEU A 180 -1.23 3.62 -18.78
CA LEU A 180 -0.39 4.66 -18.23
C LEU A 180 -0.69 6.01 -18.89
N GLU A 181 -0.66 7.09 -18.12
CA GLU A 181 -0.76 8.44 -18.67
C GLU A 181 0.53 8.82 -19.40
N GLU A 182 0.46 9.72 -20.39
CA GLU A 182 1.62 10.07 -21.25
C GLU A 182 2.88 10.46 -20.48
N HIS A 183 2.72 11.14 -19.34
CA HIS A 183 3.85 11.54 -18.49
C HIS A 183 4.41 10.40 -17.61
N SER A 184 3.85 9.21 -17.70
CA SER A 184 4.33 7.99 -17.00
C SER A 184 5.27 7.14 -17.84
N THR A 185 5.53 7.53 -19.07
CA THR A 185 6.36 6.78 -20.06
C THR A 185 7.76 7.37 -20.21
#